data_76bd557e43976511e26bd20d4776be42
#
_entry.id   76bd557e43976511e26bd20d4776be42
#
_cell.length_a   1.000
_cell.length_b   1.000
_cell.length_c   1.000
_cell.angle_alpha   90.00
_cell.angle_beta   90.00
_cell.angle_gamma   90.00
#
_symmetry.space_group_name_H-M   'P 1'
#
loop_
_entity.id
_entity.type
_entity.pdbx_description
1 polymer ?
#
loop_
_entity_poly.entity_id
_entity_poly.type
_entity_poly.pdbx_seq_one_letter_code
_entity_poly.pdbx_strand_id
1 'polypeptide(L)'
;VIAASAVSVAPAAAAPVFTCNSAVNVFSVRPDGGLYAYPHEAPETGKVEWGPVKHIGSGWDDARTLAAPNGVFYRMHPTGNLYRYRWNGTGWDTWNGRQFRDVGGGWARYTQAEYRNEVTVDEKGRLYQIDAEGRLRVFTWSGNDATGNFLPGGKTLDAGWSQYNLIVAAGDGVLFARKTNGDLHRFRWDEASDRFTQYGLKVGTEWDVFTRVFSAGGDVLYGTRTNGHLDWYRYHEHTNAWAAPVHIGNGWEDEIDVVADPNGCRITGFPRPTRPVVPQRTDAPNTAVQGTDGLVTFFYVNSASGLTAAKQRNPGDYEVLEYQVIADHHSFTGQPGAGVRADGRLDVLANSHADADYRGRLQPTANGPWGSISAITVHKGWMVSDPVVVAEPSKALAMFAVDANGALWHRSQATPATSDYTAWRPISGNVGLSPDFTVVRNGTAFDVVARATDGSVKTATFSSGSLSAWRTVGSGTTERPAAVAHVNGDLQVFVRTTSGAIATQRESNNAFSQVWEPIGSLTAVGSPAAVLRTSGLIDLAARGTDNLVHQTSQVAPAGGFAEWRVRYAVEATTSPTSLLLANGSPIFTWRAPDGSIQTVFDPNGGVTGQTARQQTG
;
A
#
# COMPACT_ATOMS: atom_id res chain seq x y z
N VAL A 1 35.74 -2.17 -30.02
CA VAL A 1 34.42 -2.15 -30.63
C VAL A 1 33.43 -2.07 -29.50
N ILE A 2 32.86 -0.89 -29.24
CA ILE A 2 31.85 -0.66 -28.21
C ILE A 2 30.51 -1.02 -28.85
N ALA A 3 29.91 -2.10 -28.38
CA ALA A 3 28.55 -2.47 -28.78
C ALA A 3 27.55 -1.50 -28.10
N ALA A 4 26.91 -0.65 -28.88
CA ALA A 4 25.81 0.19 -28.43
C ALA A 4 24.58 -0.71 -28.19
N SER A 5 24.17 -0.86 -26.93
CA SER A 5 22.91 -1.50 -26.58
C SER A 5 21.77 -0.59 -27.04
N ALA A 6 21.01 -1.04 -28.02
CA ALA A 6 19.80 -0.37 -28.43
C ALA A 6 18.76 -0.48 -27.29
N VAL A 7 18.44 0.65 -26.67
CA VAL A 7 17.31 0.77 -25.77
C VAL A 7 16.05 0.64 -26.63
N SER A 8 15.35 -0.50 -26.54
CA SER A 8 14.04 -0.65 -27.16
C SER A 8 13.06 0.22 -26.37
N VAL A 9 12.66 1.35 -26.96
CA VAL A 9 11.54 2.14 -26.47
C VAL A 9 10.29 1.28 -26.65
N ALA A 10 9.68 0.86 -25.56
CA ALA A 10 8.37 0.19 -25.61
C ALA A 10 7.37 1.11 -26.33
N PRO A 11 6.52 0.60 -27.23
CA PRO A 11 5.52 1.42 -27.89
C PRO A 11 4.64 2.09 -26.84
N ALA A 12 4.41 3.39 -27.00
CA ALA A 12 3.48 4.14 -26.14
C ALA A 12 2.13 3.42 -26.11
N ALA A 13 1.65 3.07 -24.92
CA ALA A 13 0.34 2.47 -24.77
C ALA A 13 -0.72 3.41 -25.39
N ALA A 14 -1.63 2.85 -26.18
CA ALA A 14 -2.73 3.63 -26.74
C ALA A 14 -3.51 4.31 -25.60
N ALA A 15 -3.89 5.56 -25.79
CA ALA A 15 -4.68 6.28 -24.81
C ALA A 15 -6.02 5.55 -24.56
N PRO A 16 -6.52 5.50 -23.32
CA PRO A 16 -7.81 4.90 -23.03
C PRO A 16 -8.93 5.55 -23.84
N VAL A 17 -9.82 4.73 -24.39
CA VAL A 17 -10.95 5.18 -25.20
C VAL A 17 -12.20 5.17 -24.33
N PHE A 18 -12.85 6.32 -24.22
CA PHE A 18 -14.14 6.48 -23.55
C PHE A 18 -15.27 6.43 -24.57
N THR A 19 -16.29 5.65 -24.29
CA THR A 19 -17.49 5.52 -25.11
C THR A 19 -18.72 5.36 -24.22
N CYS A 20 -19.86 5.91 -24.66
CA CYS A 20 -21.17 5.63 -24.06
C CYS A 20 -22.14 5.07 -25.10
N ASN A 21 -23.18 4.39 -24.64
CA ASN A 21 -24.35 4.11 -25.43
C ASN A 21 -25.02 5.44 -25.82
N SER A 22 -25.78 5.44 -26.90
CA SER A 22 -26.52 6.62 -27.38
C SER A 22 -27.48 7.19 -26.34
N ALA A 23 -27.96 6.37 -25.42
CA ALA A 23 -28.72 6.78 -24.24
C ALA A 23 -28.39 5.84 -23.07
N VAL A 24 -28.43 6.38 -21.87
CA VAL A 24 -28.30 5.64 -20.60
C VAL A 24 -29.56 5.85 -19.79
N ASN A 25 -30.21 4.77 -19.36
CA ASN A 25 -31.37 4.90 -18.50
C ASN A 25 -30.95 5.26 -17.06
N VAL A 26 -31.49 6.37 -16.58
CA VAL A 26 -31.56 6.68 -15.15
C VAL A 26 -32.92 6.18 -14.66
N PHE A 27 -32.93 5.37 -13.63
CA PHE A 27 -34.14 4.81 -13.07
C PHE A 27 -34.44 5.48 -11.73
N SER A 28 -35.73 5.75 -11.51
CA SER A 28 -36.23 6.35 -10.28
C SER A 28 -37.34 5.52 -9.68
N VAL A 29 -37.28 5.31 -8.38
CA VAL A 29 -38.40 4.78 -7.58
C VAL A 29 -39.04 5.95 -6.86
N ARG A 30 -40.34 6.19 -7.15
CA ARG A 30 -41.10 7.28 -6.55
C ARG A 30 -41.84 6.85 -5.27
N PRO A 31 -42.27 7.79 -4.42
CA PRO A 31 -43.04 7.49 -3.22
C PRO A 31 -44.37 6.79 -3.49
N ASP A 32 -44.95 6.89 -4.67
CA ASP A 32 -46.15 6.18 -5.09
C ASP A 32 -45.87 4.70 -5.47
N GLY A 33 -44.64 4.23 -5.32
CA GLY A 33 -44.17 2.90 -5.69
C GLY A 33 -43.89 2.73 -7.19
N GLY A 34 -44.03 3.77 -7.99
CA GLY A 34 -43.72 3.72 -9.42
C GLY A 34 -42.22 3.61 -9.70
N LEU A 35 -41.81 2.71 -10.59
CA LEU A 35 -40.47 2.64 -11.14
C LEU A 35 -40.50 3.23 -12.55
N TYR A 36 -39.68 4.26 -12.76
CA TYR A 36 -39.62 5.00 -14.02
C TYR A 36 -38.21 4.94 -14.62
N ALA A 37 -38.14 4.89 -15.96
CA ALA A 37 -36.90 4.97 -16.73
C ALA A 37 -36.85 6.32 -17.47
N TYR A 38 -35.76 7.01 -17.27
CA TYR A 38 -35.43 8.30 -17.91
C TYR A 38 -34.20 8.11 -18.81
N PRO A 39 -34.36 8.01 -20.14
CA PRO A 39 -33.21 7.91 -21.03
C PRO A 39 -32.44 9.23 -21.09
N HIS A 40 -31.21 9.25 -20.62
CA HIS A 40 -30.29 10.38 -20.79
C HIS A 40 -29.55 10.18 -22.12
N GLU A 41 -29.84 10.99 -23.14
CA GLU A 41 -29.39 10.82 -24.52
C GLU A 41 -28.01 11.45 -24.79
N ALA A 42 -27.41 12.15 -23.81
CA ALA A 42 -26.08 12.72 -23.91
C ALA A 42 -25.15 12.36 -22.74
N PRO A 43 -25.03 11.06 -22.37
CA PRO A 43 -24.27 10.63 -21.20
C PRO A 43 -22.77 10.93 -21.29
N GLU A 44 -22.22 11.07 -22.52
CA GLU A 44 -20.80 11.39 -22.72
C GLU A 44 -20.43 12.82 -22.30
N THR A 45 -21.35 13.74 -22.41
CA THR A 45 -21.11 15.18 -22.27
C THR A 45 -21.90 15.81 -21.13
N GLY A 46 -22.90 15.10 -20.59
CA GLY A 46 -23.81 15.61 -19.58
C GLY A 46 -24.75 16.73 -20.10
N LYS A 47 -24.99 16.84 -21.40
CA LYS A 47 -25.99 17.79 -21.91
C LYS A 47 -27.39 17.39 -21.44
N VAL A 48 -28.26 18.40 -21.29
CA VAL A 48 -29.66 18.23 -20.88
C VAL A 48 -30.48 17.70 -22.07
N GLU A 49 -30.27 16.44 -22.39
CA GLU A 49 -30.95 15.75 -23.50
C GLU A 49 -31.60 14.47 -22.94
N TRP A 50 -32.92 14.48 -22.78
CA TRP A 50 -33.68 13.39 -22.19
C TRP A 50 -34.70 12.84 -23.17
N GLY A 51 -34.73 11.52 -23.33
CA GLY A 51 -35.77 10.84 -24.07
C GLY A 51 -37.07 10.70 -23.28
N PRO A 52 -38.12 10.12 -23.88
CA PRO A 52 -39.42 9.96 -23.26
C PRO A 52 -39.36 9.08 -22.01
N VAL A 53 -39.90 9.56 -20.91
CA VAL A 53 -40.00 8.84 -19.64
C VAL A 53 -40.96 7.66 -19.79
N LYS A 54 -40.57 6.50 -19.25
CA LYS A 54 -41.38 5.28 -19.24
C LYS A 54 -41.66 4.82 -17.81
N HIS A 55 -42.92 4.59 -17.48
CA HIS A 55 -43.29 3.82 -16.29
C HIS A 55 -43.08 2.34 -16.59
N ILE A 56 -42.28 1.64 -15.82
CA ILE A 56 -41.89 0.25 -16.06
C ILE A 56 -42.29 -0.71 -14.93
N GLY A 57 -42.71 -0.21 -13.79
CA GLY A 57 -43.12 -1.04 -12.66
C GLY A 57 -43.88 -0.29 -11.59
N SER A 58 -44.60 -1.03 -10.73
CA SER A 58 -45.33 -0.48 -9.57
C SER A 58 -45.05 -1.34 -8.33
N GLY A 59 -45.17 -0.74 -7.12
CA GLY A 59 -44.90 -1.39 -5.84
C GLY A 59 -43.39 -1.59 -5.57
N TRP A 60 -42.56 -0.57 -5.91
CA TRP A 60 -41.11 -0.61 -5.73
C TRP A 60 -40.61 0.16 -4.49
N ASP A 61 -41.54 0.77 -3.74
CA ASP A 61 -41.26 1.66 -2.61
C ASP A 61 -40.87 0.94 -1.30
N ASP A 62 -41.07 -0.38 -1.21
CA ASP A 62 -40.86 -1.18 0.00
C ASP A 62 -39.44 -1.76 0.16
N ALA A 63 -38.51 -1.45 -0.77
CA ALA A 63 -37.20 -2.07 -0.82
C ALA A 63 -36.13 -1.10 -1.34
N ARG A 64 -34.84 -1.43 -1.11
CA ARG A 64 -33.71 -0.79 -1.78
C ARG A 64 -33.55 -1.36 -3.19
N THR A 65 -33.57 -0.51 -4.20
CA THR A 65 -33.44 -0.89 -5.61
C THR A 65 -32.08 -0.54 -6.17
N LEU A 66 -31.46 -1.49 -6.89
CA LEU A 66 -30.20 -1.29 -7.64
C LEU A 66 -30.44 -1.76 -9.08
N ALA A 67 -29.92 -1.01 -10.05
CA ALA A 67 -29.87 -1.43 -11.44
C ALA A 67 -28.58 -2.17 -11.73
N ALA A 68 -28.66 -3.19 -12.60
CA ALA A 68 -27.55 -3.98 -13.10
C ALA A 68 -27.66 -4.08 -14.63
N PRO A 69 -26.61 -4.56 -15.35
CA PRO A 69 -26.62 -4.62 -16.80
C PRO A 69 -27.77 -5.47 -17.37
N ASN A 70 -28.13 -5.17 -18.62
CA ASN A 70 -29.11 -5.95 -19.39
C ASN A 70 -30.53 -5.98 -18.79
N GLY A 71 -30.93 -4.87 -18.17
CA GLY A 71 -32.26 -4.71 -17.57
C GLY A 71 -32.48 -5.49 -16.29
N VAL A 72 -31.42 -5.97 -15.66
CA VAL A 72 -31.50 -6.64 -14.36
C VAL A 72 -31.66 -5.61 -13.24
N PHE A 73 -32.50 -5.92 -12.27
CA PHE A 73 -32.68 -5.16 -11.05
C PHE A 73 -32.56 -6.07 -9.83
N TYR A 74 -31.89 -5.57 -8.81
CA TYR A 74 -31.84 -6.18 -7.49
C TYR A 74 -32.67 -5.36 -6.52
N ARG A 75 -33.55 -6.03 -5.76
CA ARG A 75 -34.33 -5.43 -4.65
C ARG A 75 -33.92 -6.08 -3.34
N MET A 76 -33.41 -5.27 -2.45
CA MET A 76 -33.09 -5.68 -1.06
C MET A 76 -34.29 -5.34 -0.20
N HIS A 77 -34.96 -6.38 0.33
CA HIS A 77 -36.14 -6.22 1.14
C HIS A 77 -35.75 -6.08 2.63
N PRO A 78 -36.54 -5.33 3.47
CA PRO A 78 -36.28 -5.22 4.91
C PRO A 78 -36.24 -6.55 5.66
N THR A 79 -36.87 -7.61 5.13
CA THR A 79 -36.77 -8.99 5.66
C THR A 79 -35.40 -9.62 5.45
N GLY A 80 -34.54 -8.98 4.67
CA GLY A 80 -33.20 -9.46 4.33
C GLY A 80 -33.11 -10.21 3.00
N ASN A 81 -34.22 -10.52 2.35
CA ASN A 81 -34.21 -11.21 1.07
C ASN A 81 -33.67 -10.30 -0.06
N LEU A 82 -32.96 -10.90 -1.00
CA LEU A 82 -32.51 -10.28 -2.23
C LEU A 82 -33.31 -10.85 -3.39
N TYR A 83 -34.10 -10.00 -4.04
CA TYR A 83 -34.88 -10.37 -5.21
C TYR A 83 -34.23 -9.85 -6.48
N ARG A 84 -34.16 -10.72 -7.50
CA ARG A 84 -33.64 -10.40 -8.83
C ARG A 84 -34.76 -10.38 -9.86
N TYR A 85 -34.92 -9.25 -10.53
CA TYR A 85 -35.87 -8.99 -11.61
C TYR A 85 -35.10 -8.80 -12.92
N ARG A 86 -35.79 -8.97 -14.07
CA ARG A 86 -35.26 -8.60 -15.37
C ARG A 86 -36.33 -7.96 -16.23
N TRP A 87 -36.05 -6.72 -16.64
CA TRP A 87 -36.81 -5.98 -17.62
C TRP A 87 -36.25 -6.24 -19.01
N ASN A 88 -37.07 -6.73 -19.96
CA ASN A 88 -36.63 -7.09 -21.33
C ASN A 88 -36.90 -5.97 -22.35
N GLY A 89 -37.27 -4.78 -21.92
CA GLY A 89 -37.60 -3.62 -22.77
C GLY A 89 -39.10 -3.39 -22.95
N THR A 90 -39.91 -4.44 -22.81
CA THR A 90 -41.37 -4.40 -22.99
C THR A 90 -42.13 -4.93 -21.78
N GLY A 91 -41.52 -5.79 -20.98
CA GLY A 91 -42.15 -6.39 -19.81
C GLY A 91 -41.10 -7.01 -18.88
N TRP A 92 -41.60 -7.55 -17.76
CA TRP A 92 -40.77 -8.27 -16.79
C TRP A 92 -40.73 -9.76 -17.13
N ASP A 93 -39.54 -10.34 -17.15
CA ASP A 93 -39.37 -11.78 -17.25
C ASP A 93 -40.05 -12.50 -16.09
N THR A 94 -40.52 -13.72 -16.32
CA THR A 94 -41.19 -14.53 -15.27
C THR A 94 -40.47 -15.86 -15.06
N TRP A 95 -40.39 -16.26 -13.80
CA TRP A 95 -39.82 -17.53 -13.35
C TRP A 95 -40.83 -18.23 -12.43
N ASN A 96 -41.31 -19.38 -12.83
CA ASN A 96 -42.31 -20.13 -12.08
C ASN A 96 -43.54 -19.27 -11.70
N GLY A 97 -44.03 -18.43 -12.62
CA GLY A 97 -45.18 -17.56 -12.43
C GLY A 97 -44.91 -16.28 -11.61
N ARG A 98 -43.69 -16.00 -11.21
CA ARG A 98 -43.27 -14.76 -10.50
C ARG A 98 -42.35 -13.93 -11.37
N GLN A 99 -42.46 -12.60 -11.27
CA GLN A 99 -41.59 -11.65 -11.98
C GLN A 99 -40.22 -11.50 -11.33
N PHE A 100 -39.90 -12.30 -10.31
CA PHE A 100 -38.63 -12.24 -9.59
C PHE A 100 -38.16 -13.62 -9.15
N ARG A 101 -36.88 -13.70 -8.86
CA ARG A 101 -36.22 -14.80 -8.19
C ARG A 101 -35.69 -14.34 -6.84
N ASP A 102 -35.89 -15.14 -5.79
CA ASP A 102 -35.16 -15.02 -4.54
C ASP A 102 -33.75 -15.59 -4.75
N VAL A 103 -32.73 -14.77 -4.56
CA VAL A 103 -31.33 -15.10 -4.84
C VAL A 103 -30.43 -14.99 -3.61
N GLY A 104 -31.01 -14.87 -2.42
CA GLY A 104 -30.30 -14.94 -1.16
C GLY A 104 -30.83 -14.02 -0.06
N GLY A 105 -30.21 -14.11 1.10
CA GLY A 105 -30.59 -13.37 2.31
C GLY A 105 -29.43 -12.59 2.91
N GLY A 106 -29.72 -11.85 4.01
CA GLY A 106 -28.72 -11.07 4.76
C GLY A 106 -28.55 -9.62 4.30
N TRP A 107 -29.48 -9.09 3.48
CA TRP A 107 -29.38 -7.76 2.87
C TRP A 107 -30.18 -6.67 3.59
N ALA A 108 -30.84 -6.97 4.73
CA ALA A 108 -31.68 -6.01 5.47
C ALA A 108 -30.93 -4.73 5.87
N ARG A 109 -29.63 -4.83 6.19
CA ARG A 109 -28.78 -3.67 6.53
C ARG A 109 -28.90 -2.54 5.51
N TYR A 110 -28.88 -2.85 4.22
CA TYR A 110 -28.82 -1.86 3.13
C TYR A 110 -30.19 -1.24 2.80
N THR A 111 -31.24 -1.61 3.51
CA THR A 111 -32.54 -0.92 3.46
C THR A 111 -32.63 0.23 4.47
N GLN A 112 -31.73 0.25 5.45
CA GLN A 112 -31.67 1.31 6.47
C GLN A 112 -30.98 2.56 5.89
N ALA A 113 -31.46 3.74 6.27
CA ALA A 113 -31.03 5.01 5.69
C ALA A 113 -29.52 5.25 5.80
N GLU A 114 -28.90 4.87 6.92
CA GLU A 114 -27.46 5.07 7.19
C GLU A 114 -26.55 4.17 6.36
N TYR A 115 -27.03 2.97 5.96
CA TYR A 115 -26.21 1.99 5.20
C TYR A 115 -26.63 1.85 3.74
N ARG A 116 -27.67 2.58 3.34
CA ARG A 116 -28.29 2.47 2.01
C ARG A 116 -27.30 2.72 0.85
N ASN A 117 -26.30 3.56 1.08
CA ASN A 117 -25.29 3.90 0.10
C ASN A 117 -24.00 3.03 0.21
N GLU A 118 -23.96 2.04 1.10
CA GLU A 118 -22.84 1.11 1.27
C GLU A 118 -22.92 -0.10 0.35
N VAL A 119 -23.75 -0.06 -0.68
CA VAL A 119 -23.93 -1.13 -1.67
C VAL A 119 -24.09 -0.56 -3.06
N THR A 120 -23.48 -1.23 -4.07
CA THR A 120 -23.49 -0.80 -5.47
C THR A 120 -23.38 -2.01 -6.41
N VAL A 121 -23.66 -1.80 -7.71
CA VAL A 121 -23.53 -2.81 -8.77
C VAL A 121 -22.63 -2.29 -9.87
N ASP A 122 -21.79 -3.14 -10.43
CA ASP A 122 -20.92 -2.78 -11.56
C ASP A 122 -21.48 -3.23 -12.91
N GLU A 123 -20.73 -2.93 -13.96
CA GLU A 123 -21.04 -3.24 -15.37
C GLU A 123 -21.07 -4.73 -15.70
N LYS A 124 -20.60 -5.58 -14.80
CA LYS A 124 -20.69 -7.06 -14.90
C LYS A 124 -21.84 -7.64 -14.07
N GLY A 125 -22.60 -6.79 -13.40
CA GLY A 125 -23.70 -7.20 -12.50
C GLY A 125 -23.23 -7.74 -11.17
N ARG A 126 -21.99 -7.48 -10.75
CA ARG A 126 -21.46 -7.86 -9.45
C ARG A 126 -21.95 -6.86 -8.39
N LEU A 127 -22.36 -7.40 -7.25
CA LEU A 127 -22.72 -6.59 -6.07
C LEU A 127 -21.50 -6.34 -5.22
N TYR A 128 -21.23 -5.09 -4.91
CA TYR A 128 -20.24 -4.66 -3.91
C TYR A 128 -20.94 -4.13 -2.67
N GLN A 129 -20.39 -4.44 -1.51
CA GLN A 129 -20.92 -3.94 -0.24
C GLN A 129 -19.80 -3.65 0.77
N ILE A 130 -20.04 -2.71 1.68
CA ILE A 130 -19.31 -2.60 2.94
C ILE A 130 -20.11 -3.37 3.98
N ASP A 131 -19.55 -4.47 4.52
CA ASP A 131 -20.24 -5.28 5.51
C ASP A 131 -20.16 -4.66 6.94
N ALA A 132 -20.83 -5.31 7.91
CA ALA A 132 -20.88 -4.81 9.28
C ALA A 132 -19.51 -4.75 9.97
N GLU A 133 -18.55 -5.54 9.51
CA GLU A 133 -17.15 -5.54 9.97
C GLU A 133 -16.27 -4.53 9.23
N GLY A 134 -16.86 -3.72 8.35
CA GLY A 134 -16.11 -2.72 7.55
C GLY A 134 -15.23 -3.32 6.47
N ARG A 135 -15.58 -4.49 5.93
CA ARG A 135 -14.89 -5.10 4.79
C ARG A 135 -15.61 -4.75 3.49
N LEU A 136 -14.85 -4.38 2.46
CA LEU A 136 -15.36 -4.32 1.09
C LEU A 136 -15.45 -5.74 0.54
N ARG A 137 -16.66 -6.16 0.15
CA ARG A 137 -16.91 -7.48 -0.42
C ARG A 137 -17.52 -7.37 -1.80
N VAL A 138 -17.26 -8.38 -2.65
CA VAL A 138 -17.86 -8.50 -3.98
C VAL A 138 -18.55 -9.87 -4.10
N PHE A 139 -19.75 -9.85 -4.69
CA PHE A 139 -20.54 -11.03 -4.99
C PHE A 139 -20.70 -11.15 -6.49
N THR A 140 -20.25 -12.26 -7.04
CA THR A 140 -20.28 -12.52 -8.49
C THR A 140 -21.41 -13.46 -8.82
N TRP A 141 -22.21 -13.08 -9.82
CA TRP A 141 -23.26 -13.95 -10.37
C TRP A 141 -22.64 -15.05 -11.23
N SER A 142 -23.10 -16.27 -11.07
CA SER A 142 -22.70 -17.42 -11.88
C SER A 142 -23.92 -18.14 -12.45
N GLY A 143 -23.83 -18.52 -13.72
CA GLY A 143 -24.90 -19.18 -14.46
C GLY A 143 -25.82 -18.23 -15.22
N ASN A 144 -26.87 -18.79 -15.83
CA ASN A 144 -27.83 -18.04 -16.62
C ASN A 144 -28.93 -17.38 -15.76
N ASP A 145 -29.82 -16.60 -16.36
CA ASP A 145 -30.87 -15.88 -15.65
C ASP A 145 -31.89 -16.79 -14.98
N ALA A 146 -32.14 -17.96 -15.51
CA ALA A 146 -33.15 -18.89 -14.99
C ALA A 146 -32.67 -19.72 -13.81
N THR A 147 -31.40 -20.14 -13.80
CA THR A 147 -30.86 -21.08 -12.81
C THR A 147 -29.63 -20.58 -12.06
N GLY A 148 -29.02 -19.48 -12.51
CA GLY A 148 -27.83 -18.90 -11.90
C GLY A 148 -28.09 -18.39 -10.49
N ASN A 149 -27.01 -18.17 -9.74
CA ASN A 149 -27.03 -17.55 -8.42
C ASN A 149 -25.69 -16.87 -8.13
N PHE A 150 -25.63 -16.09 -7.05
CA PHE A 150 -24.37 -15.59 -6.56
C PHE A 150 -23.49 -16.73 -6.05
N LEU A 151 -22.19 -16.63 -6.32
CA LEU A 151 -21.20 -17.54 -5.73
C LEU A 151 -21.26 -17.42 -4.20
N PRO A 152 -21.27 -18.54 -3.45
CA PRO A 152 -21.45 -18.53 -2.01
C PRO A 152 -20.40 -17.67 -1.29
N GLY A 153 -20.88 -16.92 -0.29
CA GLY A 153 -20.04 -16.20 0.65
C GLY A 153 -19.41 -14.90 0.14
N GLY A 154 -19.41 -14.64 -1.18
CA GLY A 154 -18.75 -13.47 -1.75
C GLY A 154 -17.23 -13.44 -1.44
N LYS A 155 -16.50 -12.56 -2.11
CA LYS A 155 -15.05 -12.37 -1.92
C LYS A 155 -14.79 -11.09 -1.15
N THR A 156 -13.97 -11.14 -0.10
CA THR A 156 -13.44 -9.93 0.55
C THR A 156 -12.31 -9.36 -0.31
N LEU A 157 -12.47 -8.12 -0.76
CA LEU A 157 -11.46 -7.40 -1.50
C LEU A 157 -10.54 -6.62 -0.57
N ASP A 158 -11.07 -6.06 0.52
CA ASP A 158 -10.32 -5.21 1.43
C ASP A 158 -11.02 -5.04 2.79
N ALA A 159 -10.31 -4.46 3.77
CA ALA A 159 -10.81 -4.14 5.10
C ALA A 159 -10.57 -2.66 5.45
N GLY A 160 -11.22 -2.17 6.52
CA GLY A 160 -11.09 -0.79 6.96
C GLY A 160 -11.95 0.20 6.16
N TRP A 161 -13.03 -0.28 5.56
CA TRP A 161 -13.98 0.53 4.77
C TRP A 161 -15.09 1.17 5.60
N SER A 162 -15.18 0.91 6.90
CA SER A 162 -16.14 1.57 7.82
C SER A 162 -16.02 3.11 7.87
N GLN A 163 -14.91 3.66 7.37
CA GLN A 163 -14.73 5.11 7.22
C GLN A 163 -15.52 5.73 6.06
N TYR A 164 -16.08 4.90 5.17
CA TYR A 164 -16.85 5.34 4.00
C TYR A 164 -18.34 5.08 4.22
N ASN A 165 -19.18 6.05 3.94
CA ASN A 165 -20.64 5.99 4.05
C ASN A 165 -21.34 5.89 2.68
N LEU A 166 -20.59 5.78 1.60
CA LEU A 166 -21.09 5.61 0.25
C LEU A 166 -20.03 4.93 -0.61
N ILE A 167 -20.46 3.97 -1.44
CA ILE A 167 -19.65 3.39 -2.51
C ILE A 167 -20.43 3.40 -3.82
N VAL A 168 -19.73 3.65 -4.93
CA VAL A 168 -20.29 3.65 -6.29
C VAL A 168 -19.33 2.93 -7.22
N ALA A 169 -19.81 1.86 -7.87
CA ALA A 169 -19.08 1.22 -8.96
C ALA A 169 -19.25 2.05 -10.24
N ALA A 170 -18.16 2.46 -10.85
CA ALA A 170 -18.15 3.33 -12.02
C ALA A 170 -17.56 2.66 -13.27
N GLY A 171 -17.64 1.34 -13.34
CA GLY A 171 -17.22 0.52 -14.47
C GLY A 171 -15.72 0.22 -14.48
N ASP A 172 -15.35 -0.87 -15.19
CA ASP A 172 -13.95 -1.26 -15.45
C ASP A 172 -13.08 -1.40 -14.16
N GLY A 173 -13.71 -1.87 -13.07
CA GLY A 173 -13.09 -2.08 -11.76
C GLY A 173 -12.98 -0.82 -10.90
N VAL A 174 -13.49 0.32 -11.37
CA VAL A 174 -13.47 1.57 -10.62
C VAL A 174 -14.55 1.58 -9.54
N LEU A 175 -14.15 2.00 -8.33
CA LEU A 175 -15.03 2.29 -7.21
C LEU A 175 -14.72 3.70 -6.70
N PHE A 176 -15.76 4.51 -6.52
CA PHE A 176 -15.68 5.72 -5.72
C PHE A 176 -16.22 5.45 -4.33
N ALA A 177 -15.57 6.01 -3.30
CA ALA A 177 -15.99 5.89 -1.91
C ALA A 177 -15.94 7.24 -1.22
N ARG A 178 -17.02 7.62 -0.55
CA ARG A 178 -17.15 8.91 0.14
C ARG A 178 -17.00 8.72 1.65
N LYS A 179 -16.18 9.56 2.27
CA LYS A 179 -16.13 9.69 3.73
C LYS A 179 -17.24 10.60 4.25
N THR A 180 -17.53 10.51 5.56
CA THR A 180 -18.54 11.35 6.22
C THR A 180 -18.25 12.85 6.17
N ASN A 181 -16.98 13.24 5.97
CA ASN A 181 -16.57 14.64 5.80
C ASN A 181 -16.68 15.16 4.36
N GLY A 182 -17.29 14.41 3.46
CA GLY A 182 -17.46 14.79 2.06
C GLY A 182 -16.26 14.49 1.15
N ASP A 183 -15.17 13.95 1.67
CA ASP A 183 -14.03 13.56 0.83
C ASP A 183 -14.39 12.36 -0.04
N LEU A 184 -14.24 12.50 -1.35
CA LEU A 184 -14.44 11.42 -2.32
C LEU A 184 -13.09 10.82 -2.71
N HIS A 185 -12.99 9.49 -2.59
CA HIS A 185 -11.80 8.72 -2.92
C HIS A 185 -12.09 7.76 -4.07
N ARG A 186 -11.14 7.58 -4.97
CA ARG A 186 -11.23 6.67 -6.11
C ARG A 186 -10.30 5.48 -5.94
N PHE A 187 -10.81 4.32 -6.29
CA PHE A 187 -10.13 3.03 -6.29
C PHE A 187 -10.28 2.38 -7.66
N ARG A 188 -9.32 1.57 -8.05
CA ARG A 188 -9.45 0.70 -9.21
C ARG A 188 -8.98 -0.71 -8.85
N TRP A 189 -9.88 -1.65 -8.92
CA TRP A 189 -9.62 -3.08 -8.74
C TRP A 189 -9.37 -3.74 -10.10
N ASP A 190 -8.22 -4.41 -10.25
CA ASP A 190 -7.94 -5.28 -11.40
C ASP A 190 -8.22 -6.73 -11.01
N GLU A 191 -9.27 -7.30 -11.59
CA GLU A 191 -9.72 -8.66 -11.31
C GLU A 191 -8.68 -9.71 -11.71
N ALA A 192 -7.93 -9.48 -12.81
CA ALA A 192 -6.99 -10.45 -13.35
C ALA A 192 -5.75 -10.62 -12.45
N SER A 193 -5.27 -9.53 -11.86
CA SER A 193 -4.16 -9.56 -10.90
C SER A 193 -4.60 -9.70 -9.45
N ASP A 194 -5.91 -9.63 -9.19
CA ASP A 194 -6.52 -9.64 -7.86
C ASP A 194 -5.98 -8.53 -6.95
N ARG A 195 -5.81 -7.31 -7.49
CA ARG A 195 -5.18 -6.18 -6.78
C ARG A 195 -5.83 -4.85 -7.12
N PHE A 196 -5.73 -3.90 -6.19
CA PHE A 196 -6.01 -2.50 -6.52
C PHE A 196 -4.83 -1.89 -7.28
N THR A 197 -5.08 -1.40 -8.47
CA THR A 197 -4.12 -0.67 -9.31
C THR A 197 -4.11 0.82 -9.00
N GLN A 198 -5.17 1.32 -8.37
CA GLN A 198 -5.26 2.61 -7.72
C GLN A 198 -5.97 2.42 -6.37
N TYR A 199 -5.45 3.02 -5.32
CA TYR A 199 -5.99 2.84 -3.98
C TYR A 199 -6.17 4.17 -3.25
N GLY A 200 -7.44 4.53 -3.00
CA GLY A 200 -7.81 5.65 -2.11
C GLY A 200 -7.31 7.01 -2.58
N LEU A 201 -7.16 7.24 -3.90
CA LEU A 201 -6.82 8.56 -4.41
C LEU A 201 -7.95 9.54 -4.09
N LYS A 202 -7.65 10.58 -3.30
CA LYS A 202 -8.63 11.65 -3.03
C LYS A 202 -8.84 12.44 -4.32
N VAL A 203 -10.06 12.43 -4.82
CA VAL A 203 -10.44 13.06 -6.10
C VAL A 203 -11.47 14.19 -5.94
N GLY A 204 -12.02 14.38 -4.73
CA GLY A 204 -13.00 15.42 -4.50
C GLY A 204 -13.21 15.74 -3.02
N THR A 205 -13.85 16.87 -2.77
CA THR A 205 -14.34 17.35 -1.47
C THR A 205 -15.79 17.77 -1.59
N GLU A 206 -16.49 17.93 -0.47
CA GLU A 206 -17.88 18.43 -0.44
C GLU A 206 -18.89 17.53 -1.17
N TRP A 207 -18.61 16.21 -1.30
CA TRP A 207 -19.55 15.26 -1.91
C TRP A 207 -20.69 14.86 -0.97
N ASP A 208 -20.68 15.28 0.28
CA ASP A 208 -21.75 15.11 1.26
C ASP A 208 -23.00 15.96 0.94
N VAL A 209 -22.90 16.93 0.05
CA VAL A 209 -24.07 17.69 -0.50
C VAL A 209 -25.01 16.80 -1.32
N PHE A 210 -24.54 15.61 -1.77
CA PHE A 210 -25.36 14.68 -2.54
C PHE A 210 -26.03 13.64 -1.65
N THR A 211 -27.35 13.54 -1.76
CA THR A 211 -28.16 12.51 -1.10
C THR A 211 -27.97 11.12 -1.71
N ARG A 212 -27.79 11.08 -3.04
CA ARG A 212 -27.48 9.89 -3.82
C ARG A 212 -26.37 10.18 -4.79
N VAL A 213 -25.47 9.24 -4.97
CA VAL A 213 -24.49 9.22 -6.06
C VAL A 213 -24.57 7.85 -6.72
N PHE A 214 -24.67 7.84 -8.05
CA PHE A 214 -24.75 6.63 -8.85
C PHE A 214 -23.98 6.81 -10.17
N SER A 215 -23.77 5.75 -10.91
CA SER A 215 -22.91 5.77 -12.09
C SER A 215 -23.54 5.06 -13.29
N ALA A 216 -23.23 5.56 -14.47
CA ALA A 216 -23.48 4.89 -15.74
C ALA A 216 -22.29 4.04 -16.23
N GLY A 217 -21.23 3.91 -15.43
CA GLY A 217 -19.94 3.37 -15.86
C GLY A 217 -19.02 4.44 -16.44
N GLY A 218 -17.81 4.06 -16.87
CA GLY A 218 -16.88 4.95 -17.57
C GLY A 218 -16.42 6.18 -16.80
N ASP A 219 -16.34 6.11 -15.45
CA ASP A 219 -16.05 7.26 -14.59
C ASP A 219 -17.09 8.40 -14.64
N VAL A 220 -18.29 8.11 -15.14
CA VAL A 220 -19.44 9.05 -15.12
C VAL A 220 -20.20 8.87 -13.83
N LEU A 221 -20.39 9.95 -13.09
CA LEU A 221 -21.20 9.98 -11.87
C LEU A 221 -22.38 10.95 -12.04
N TYR A 222 -23.48 10.59 -11.42
CA TYR A 222 -24.65 11.44 -11.23
C TYR A 222 -24.85 11.65 -9.74
N GLY A 223 -25.23 12.86 -9.35
CA GLY A 223 -25.53 13.20 -7.95
C GLY A 223 -26.85 13.92 -7.80
N THR A 224 -27.74 13.44 -6.91
CA THR A 224 -28.96 14.16 -6.52
C THR A 224 -28.73 14.96 -5.25
N ARG A 225 -29.30 16.17 -5.19
CA ARG A 225 -29.23 17.05 -4.02
C ARG A 225 -30.58 17.15 -3.30
N THR A 226 -30.57 17.62 -2.07
CA THR A 226 -31.79 17.86 -1.26
C THR A 226 -32.73 18.89 -1.88
N ASN A 227 -32.25 19.75 -2.75
CA ASN A 227 -33.07 20.74 -3.50
C ASN A 227 -33.61 20.20 -4.83
N GLY A 228 -33.50 18.91 -5.07
CA GLY A 228 -34.00 18.24 -6.26
C GLY A 228 -33.11 18.34 -7.49
N HIS A 229 -31.96 18.96 -7.38
CA HIS A 229 -31.03 19.03 -8.51
C HIS A 229 -30.41 17.66 -8.79
N LEU A 230 -30.28 17.33 -10.07
CA LEU A 230 -29.49 16.21 -10.58
C LEU A 230 -28.31 16.78 -11.38
N ASP A 231 -27.12 16.48 -10.93
CA ASP A 231 -25.87 16.93 -11.54
C ASP A 231 -25.10 15.75 -12.15
N TRP A 232 -24.43 16.00 -13.28
CA TRP A 232 -23.58 15.07 -13.99
C TRP A 232 -22.11 15.46 -13.81
N TYR A 233 -21.26 14.44 -13.63
CA TYR A 233 -19.81 14.53 -13.45
C TYR A 233 -19.10 13.48 -14.27
N ARG A 234 -17.90 13.77 -14.76
CA ARG A 234 -16.99 12.80 -15.35
C ARG A 234 -15.57 13.00 -14.85
N TYR A 235 -14.96 11.95 -14.38
CA TYR A 235 -13.55 11.96 -13.97
C TYR A 235 -12.66 11.50 -15.13
N HIS A 236 -11.56 12.23 -15.38
CA HIS A 236 -10.55 11.91 -16.37
C HIS A 236 -9.31 11.36 -15.66
N GLU A 237 -9.16 10.04 -15.60
CA GLU A 237 -8.06 9.38 -14.89
C GLU A 237 -6.67 9.80 -15.40
N HIS A 238 -6.52 9.98 -16.72
CA HIS A 238 -5.22 10.33 -17.33
C HIS A 238 -4.70 11.73 -16.96
N THR A 239 -5.61 12.64 -16.56
CA THR A 239 -5.28 13.99 -16.10
C THR A 239 -5.51 14.19 -14.60
N ASN A 240 -6.08 13.18 -13.93
CA ASN A 240 -6.53 13.26 -12.53
C ASN A 240 -7.44 14.47 -12.27
N ALA A 241 -8.36 14.76 -13.19
CA ALA A 241 -9.23 15.93 -13.13
C ALA A 241 -10.68 15.59 -13.47
N TRP A 242 -11.60 16.39 -12.94
CA TRP A 242 -13.01 16.34 -13.29
C TRP A 242 -13.28 17.21 -14.52
N ALA A 243 -14.18 16.77 -15.39
CA ALA A 243 -14.87 17.68 -16.32
C ALA A 243 -15.67 18.70 -15.52
N ALA A 244 -15.99 19.83 -16.13
CA ALA A 244 -16.90 20.80 -15.51
C ALA A 244 -18.24 20.11 -15.20
N PRO A 245 -18.76 20.23 -13.96
CA PRO A 245 -20.04 19.64 -13.61
C PRO A 245 -21.17 20.27 -14.41
N VAL A 246 -22.16 19.47 -14.77
CA VAL A 246 -23.32 19.93 -15.54
C VAL A 246 -24.60 19.64 -14.74
N HIS A 247 -25.41 20.65 -14.53
CA HIS A 247 -26.75 20.51 -13.98
C HIS A 247 -27.68 19.99 -15.08
N ILE A 248 -28.29 18.81 -14.88
CA ILE A 248 -29.05 18.10 -15.93
C ILE A 248 -30.52 17.85 -15.62
N GLY A 249 -30.99 18.19 -14.41
CA GLY A 249 -32.41 17.98 -14.06
C GLY A 249 -32.81 18.52 -12.70
N ASN A 250 -34.13 18.68 -12.51
CA ASN A 250 -34.76 19.11 -11.27
C ASN A 250 -35.87 18.14 -10.87
N GLY A 251 -36.32 18.22 -9.61
CA GLY A 251 -37.46 17.43 -9.10
C GLY A 251 -37.08 16.01 -8.69
N TRP A 252 -35.82 15.79 -8.22
CA TRP A 252 -35.31 14.48 -7.78
C TRP A 252 -35.19 14.36 -6.25
N GLU A 253 -35.75 15.32 -5.49
CA GLU A 253 -35.64 15.37 -4.02
C GLU A 253 -36.42 14.27 -3.31
N ASP A 254 -37.61 13.91 -3.82
CA ASP A 254 -38.52 12.98 -3.18
C ASP A 254 -38.33 11.51 -3.63
N GLU A 255 -37.41 11.26 -4.53
CA GLU A 255 -37.19 9.93 -5.08
C GLU A 255 -36.62 8.98 -4.01
N ILE A 256 -37.26 7.81 -3.83
CA ILE A 256 -36.83 6.79 -2.85
C ILE A 256 -35.47 6.21 -3.25
N ASP A 257 -35.32 5.85 -4.52
CA ASP A 257 -34.08 5.41 -5.13
C ASP A 257 -33.88 6.06 -6.49
N VAL A 258 -32.63 6.44 -6.76
CA VAL A 258 -32.19 6.81 -8.11
C VAL A 258 -30.93 6.02 -8.43
N VAL A 259 -30.94 5.33 -9.55
CA VAL A 259 -29.85 4.46 -10.04
C VAL A 259 -29.75 4.58 -11.55
N ALA A 260 -28.62 4.17 -12.15
CA ALA A 260 -28.47 4.12 -13.61
C ALA A 260 -28.07 2.72 -14.05
N ASP A 261 -28.24 2.44 -15.37
CA ASP A 261 -27.63 1.28 -15.99
C ASP A 261 -26.10 1.40 -15.91
N PRO A 262 -25.41 0.54 -15.14
CA PRO A 262 -23.97 0.68 -14.87
C PRO A 262 -23.10 0.31 -16.08
N ASN A 263 -23.70 -0.19 -17.17
CA ASN A 263 -23.03 -0.55 -18.43
C ASN A 263 -23.26 0.48 -19.54
N GLY A 264 -23.75 1.66 -19.19
CA GLY A 264 -24.06 2.71 -20.17
C GLY A 264 -22.82 3.36 -20.78
N CYS A 265 -21.77 3.52 -20.00
CA CYS A 265 -20.49 4.07 -20.44
C CYS A 265 -19.32 3.14 -20.07
N ARG A 266 -18.28 3.15 -20.87
CA ARG A 266 -17.09 2.30 -20.70
C ARG A 266 -15.82 3.08 -21.02
N ILE A 267 -14.74 2.69 -20.34
CA ILE A 267 -13.39 3.10 -20.71
C ILE A 267 -12.59 1.83 -21.04
N THR A 268 -12.07 1.77 -22.26
CA THR A 268 -11.28 0.62 -22.75
C THR A 268 -9.85 1.05 -23.04
N GLY A 269 -8.92 0.09 -23.17
CA GLY A 269 -7.54 0.38 -23.53
C GLY A 269 -6.64 0.80 -22.37
N PHE A 270 -7.08 0.67 -21.13
CA PHE A 270 -6.16 0.82 -20.01
C PHE A 270 -5.04 -0.23 -20.09
N PRO A 271 -3.77 0.19 -19.98
CA PRO A 271 -2.72 -0.78 -19.83
C PRO A 271 -3.00 -1.60 -18.57
N ARG A 272 -3.09 -2.91 -18.70
CA ARG A 272 -3.15 -3.79 -17.53
C ARG A 272 -1.83 -3.63 -16.79
N PRO A 273 -1.86 -3.36 -15.50
CA PRO A 273 -0.61 -3.30 -14.75
C PRO A 273 0.04 -4.69 -14.83
N THR A 274 1.26 -4.70 -15.28
CA THR A 274 2.10 -5.90 -15.24
C THR A 274 2.76 -5.97 -13.87
N ARG A 275 2.82 -7.18 -13.29
CA ARG A 275 3.56 -7.39 -12.05
C ARG A 275 5.02 -6.94 -12.28
N PRO A 276 5.58 -6.08 -11.43
CA PRO A 276 6.97 -5.68 -11.55
C PRO A 276 7.88 -6.89 -11.34
N VAL A 277 8.99 -6.90 -12.03
CA VAL A 277 10.07 -7.84 -11.73
C VAL A 277 10.81 -7.30 -10.52
N VAL A 278 10.67 -7.96 -9.37
CA VAL A 278 11.51 -7.69 -8.20
C VAL A 278 12.82 -8.46 -8.41
N PRO A 279 13.97 -7.79 -8.47
CA PRO A 279 15.25 -8.48 -8.67
C PRO A 279 15.51 -9.51 -7.57
N GLN A 280 16.04 -10.67 -7.94
CA GLN A 280 16.51 -11.63 -6.95
C GLN A 280 17.84 -11.15 -6.38
N ARG A 281 17.88 -10.88 -5.07
CA ARG A 281 19.05 -10.35 -4.34
C ARG A 281 19.27 -11.23 -3.11
N THR A 282 20.05 -12.28 -3.26
CA THR A 282 20.48 -13.16 -2.16
C THR A 282 21.76 -12.67 -1.47
N ASP A 283 22.36 -11.63 -2.04
CA ASP A 283 23.54 -10.90 -1.55
C ASP A 283 23.15 -9.57 -0.84
N ALA A 284 21.89 -9.40 -0.48
CA ALA A 284 21.43 -8.24 0.28
C ALA A 284 21.98 -8.26 1.73
N PRO A 285 22.07 -7.09 2.38
CA PRO A 285 22.51 -7.01 3.77
C PRO A 285 21.64 -7.83 4.72
N ASN A 286 22.20 -8.25 5.84
CA ASN A 286 21.43 -8.80 6.94
C ASN A 286 20.71 -7.69 7.74
N THR A 287 19.73 -8.08 8.54
CA THR A 287 19.12 -7.22 9.56
C THR A 287 19.36 -7.82 10.92
N ALA A 288 19.95 -7.04 11.81
CA ALA A 288 20.24 -7.47 13.18
C ALA A 288 19.20 -6.88 14.14
N VAL A 289 18.69 -7.70 15.07
CA VAL A 289 17.84 -7.28 16.18
C VAL A 289 18.30 -7.92 17.47
N GLN A 290 18.23 -7.18 18.58
CA GLN A 290 18.53 -7.72 19.91
C GLN A 290 17.22 -8.11 20.59
N GLY A 291 17.09 -9.39 20.96
CA GLY A 291 15.95 -9.91 21.71
C GLY A 291 15.92 -9.44 23.17
N THR A 292 14.82 -9.72 23.85
CA THR A 292 14.67 -9.43 25.29
C THR A 292 15.56 -10.29 26.18
N ASP A 293 16.11 -11.38 25.63
CA ASP A 293 17.14 -12.22 26.24
C ASP A 293 18.57 -11.64 26.12
N GLY A 294 18.71 -10.47 25.48
CA GLY A 294 19.98 -9.80 25.25
C GLY A 294 20.78 -10.37 24.07
N LEU A 295 20.30 -11.44 23.44
CA LEU A 295 20.96 -12.07 22.28
C LEU A 295 20.61 -11.36 20.97
N VAL A 296 21.58 -11.27 20.07
CA VAL A 296 21.37 -10.73 18.71
C VAL A 296 21.00 -11.86 17.78
N THR A 297 19.96 -11.61 16.98
CA THR A 297 19.55 -12.46 15.85
C THR A 297 19.74 -11.69 14.54
N PHE A 298 20.42 -12.32 13.60
CA PHE A 298 20.65 -11.81 12.24
C PHE A 298 19.66 -12.48 11.29
N PHE A 299 18.95 -11.70 10.49
CA PHE A 299 18.05 -12.19 9.46
C PHE A 299 18.60 -11.86 8.09
N TYR A 300 18.59 -12.81 7.17
CA TYR A 300 19.06 -12.62 5.81
C TYR A 300 18.41 -13.64 4.86
N VAL A 301 18.45 -13.32 3.56
CA VAL A 301 18.09 -14.27 2.50
C VAL A 301 19.35 -15.01 2.09
N ASN A 302 19.33 -16.34 2.18
CA ASN A 302 20.47 -17.18 1.82
C ASN A 302 20.55 -17.39 0.29
N SER A 303 21.63 -18.01 -0.19
CA SER A 303 21.87 -18.25 -1.61
C SER A 303 20.80 -19.13 -2.30
N ALA A 304 20.05 -19.92 -1.54
CA ALA A 304 18.92 -20.69 -2.02
C ALA A 304 17.58 -19.93 -1.95
N SER A 305 17.61 -18.60 -1.73
CA SER A 305 16.41 -17.76 -1.56
C SER A 305 15.54 -18.13 -0.36
N GLY A 306 16.10 -18.77 0.64
CA GLY A 306 15.45 -19.07 1.92
C GLY A 306 15.66 -17.94 2.92
N LEU A 307 14.64 -17.62 3.72
CA LEU A 307 14.76 -16.70 4.84
C LEU A 307 15.41 -17.42 6.02
N THR A 308 16.55 -16.89 6.48
CA THR A 308 17.39 -17.51 7.50
C THR A 308 17.52 -16.60 8.72
N ALA A 309 17.45 -17.20 9.91
CA ALA A 309 17.81 -16.61 11.19
C ALA A 309 19.13 -17.21 11.69
N ALA A 310 20.03 -16.37 12.18
CA ALA A 310 21.26 -16.78 12.85
C ALA A 310 21.31 -16.09 14.22
N LYS A 311 21.10 -16.84 15.32
CA LYS A 311 20.99 -16.31 16.68
C LYS A 311 22.23 -16.61 17.48
N GLN A 312 22.72 -15.62 18.25
CA GLN A 312 23.77 -15.83 19.24
C GLN A 312 23.39 -16.91 20.26
N ARG A 313 24.37 -17.67 20.71
CA ARG A 313 24.22 -18.57 21.87
C ARG A 313 24.49 -17.83 23.19
N ASN A 314 25.45 -16.93 23.16
CA ASN A 314 25.84 -16.15 24.35
C ASN A 314 25.93 -14.65 23.99
N PRO A 315 25.56 -13.75 24.90
CA PRO A 315 25.70 -12.31 24.66
C PRO A 315 27.16 -11.93 24.39
N GLY A 316 27.37 -11.13 23.34
CA GLY A 316 28.70 -10.65 22.94
C GLY A 316 29.56 -11.67 22.17
N ASP A 317 29.10 -12.90 22.00
CA ASP A 317 29.75 -13.91 21.18
C ASP A 317 29.10 -13.93 19.79
N TYR A 318 29.79 -13.43 18.79
CA TYR A 318 29.36 -13.37 17.40
C TYR A 318 30.02 -14.46 16.53
N GLU A 319 30.86 -15.33 17.09
CA GLU A 319 31.50 -16.43 16.37
C GLU A 319 30.63 -17.67 16.34
N VAL A 320 29.84 -17.90 17.39
CA VAL A 320 29.00 -19.09 17.52
C VAL A 320 27.54 -18.70 17.43
N LEU A 321 26.95 -18.90 16.27
CA LEU A 321 25.54 -18.66 16.00
C LEU A 321 24.78 -19.96 15.75
N GLU A 322 23.51 -19.99 16.14
CA GLU A 322 22.55 -21.03 15.76
C GLU A 322 21.83 -20.60 14.49
N TYR A 323 22.03 -21.36 13.42
CA TYR A 323 21.44 -21.10 12.12
C TYR A 323 20.15 -21.91 11.93
N GLN A 324 19.10 -21.25 11.47
CA GLN A 324 17.84 -21.87 11.11
C GLN A 324 17.29 -21.25 9.83
N VAL A 325 17.03 -22.07 8.80
CA VAL A 325 16.19 -21.65 7.67
C VAL A 325 14.75 -21.66 8.16
N ILE A 326 14.19 -20.47 8.32
CA ILE A 326 12.84 -20.31 8.87
C ILE A 326 11.76 -20.33 7.80
N ALA A 327 12.13 -20.15 6.53
CA ALA A 327 11.26 -20.33 5.38
C ALA A 327 12.09 -20.55 4.10
N ASP A 328 11.81 -21.61 3.35
CA ASP A 328 12.64 -22.07 2.22
C ASP A 328 11.92 -22.14 0.85
N HIS A 329 10.59 -21.98 0.79
CA HIS A 329 9.83 -22.27 -0.44
C HIS A 329 9.22 -21.04 -1.12
N HIS A 330 9.65 -19.81 -0.81
CA HIS A 330 8.95 -18.59 -1.25
C HIS A 330 9.78 -17.64 -2.10
N SER A 331 10.92 -18.07 -2.60
CA SER A 331 11.79 -17.22 -3.44
C SER A 331 12.04 -15.85 -2.83
N PHE A 332 12.48 -15.79 -1.58
CA PHE A 332 12.76 -14.56 -0.88
C PHE A 332 13.89 -13.78 -1.54
N THR A 333 13.85 -12.46 -1.40
CA THR A 333 14.81 -11.54 -1.98
C THR A 333 14.99 -10.29 -1.11
N GLY A 334 16.17 -9.69 -1.19
CA GLY A 334 16.47 -8.44 -0.54
C GLY A 334 16.77 -8.54 0.95
N GLN A 335 16.84 -7.39 1.61
CA GLN A 335 17.08 -7.29 3.04
C GLN A 335 15.77 -7.54 3.81
N PRO A 336 15.71 -8.51 4.73
CA PRO A 336 14.55 -8.71 5.58
C PRO A 336 14.32 -7.52 6.52
N GLY A 337 13.06 -7.19 6.80
CA GLY A 337 12.68 -6.34 7.92
C GLY A 337 12.39 -7.22 9.15
N ALA A 338 12.87 -6.81 10.31
CA ALA A 338 12.63 -7.53 11.55
C ALA A 338 12.48 -6.59 12.74
N GLY A 339 11.72 -7.02 13.75
CA GLY A 339 11.52 -6.25 14.97
C GLY A 339 11.16 -7.12 16.16
N VAL A 340 11.35 -6.56 17.36
CA VAL A 340 11.02 -7.18 18.64
C VAL A 340 9.75 -6.55 19.17
N ARG A 341 8.75 -7.35 19.45
CA ARG A 341 7.46 -6.93 20.04
C ARG A 341 7.63 -6.61 21.53
N ALA A 342 6.62 -5.96 22.09
CA ALA A 342 6.58 -5.64 23.52
C ALA A 342 6.68 -6.88 24.43
N ASP A 343 6.19 -8.03 23.98
CA ASP A 343 6.22 -9.32 24.67
C ASP A 343 7.49 -10.14 24.40
N GLY A 344 8.46 -9.58 23.69
CA GLY A 344 9.75 -10.20 23.38
C GLY A 344 9.75 -11.14 22.18
N ARG A 345 8.62 -11.38 21.52
CA ARG A 345 8.55 -12.16 20.30
C ARG A 345 9.17 -11.41 19.12
N LEU A 346 9.75 -12.15 18.19
CA LEU A 346 10.33 -11.60 16.96
C LEU A 346 9.34 -11.74 15.80
N ASP A 347 9.21 -10.68 15.02
CA ASP A 347 8.59 -10.68 13.69
C ASP A 347 9.67 -10.45 12.65
N VAL A 348 9.61 -11.22 11.57
CA VAL A 348 10.47 -11.03 10.40
C VAL A 348 9.65 -11.17 9.12
N LEU A 349 9.93 -10.32 8.14
CA LEU A 349 9.32 -10.38 6.82
C LEU A 349 10.35 -10.04 5.75
N ALA A 350 10.17 -10.59 4.56
CA ALA A 350 10.99 -10.30 3.41
C ALA A 350 10.14 -10.26 2.13
N ASN A 351 10.64 -9.60 1.10
CA ASN A 351 9.98 -9.57 -0.19
C ASN A 351 10.09 -10.94 -0.89
N SER A 352 9.10 -11.29 -1.66
CA SER A 352 9.11 -12.47 -2.53
C SER A 352 9.37 -12.03 -3.98
N HIS A 353 10.45 -12.51 -4.56
CA HIS A 353 10.76 -12.30 -5.98
C HIS A 353 9.64 -12.80 -6.91
N ALA A 354 8.99 -13.91 -6.54
CA ALA A 354 7.93 -14.50 -7.34
C ALA A 354 6.64 -13.69 -7.35
N ASP A 355 6.30 -13.03 -6.23
CA ASP A 355 4.99 -12.43 -6.02
C ASP A 355 5.00 -10.91 -5.97
N ALA A 356 6.18 -10.29 -5.75
CA ALA A 356 6.32 -8.87 -5.37
C ALA A 356 5.45 -8.52 -4.14
N ASP A 357 5.41 -9.43 -3.17
CA ASP A 357 4.68 -9.33 -1.92
C ASP A 357 5.57 -9.69 -0.73
N TYR A 358 5.19 -9.24 0.45
CA TYR A 358 5.88 -9.64 1.66
C TYR A 358 5.31 -10.94 2.23
N ARG A 359 6.24 -11.79 2.66
CA ARG A 359 5.93 -12.97 3.46
C ARG A 359 6.75 -12.92 4.73
N GLY A 360 6.17 -13.36 5.83
CA GLY A 360 6.82 -13.25 7.12
C GLY A 360 6.51 -14.40 8.06
N ARG A 361 7.27 -14.43 9.12
CA ARG A 361 7.07 -15.33 10.25
C ARG A 361 7.07 -14.57 11.56
N LEU A 362 6.21 -15.03 12.46
CA LEU A 362 6.12 -14.58 13.84
C LEU A 362 6.53 -15.72 14.76
N GLN A 363 7.29 -15.42 15.81
CA GLN A 363 7.44 -16.36 16.93
C GLN A 363 6.12 -16.44 17.70
N PRO A 364 5.55 -17.65 17.93
CA PRO A 364 4.37 -17.81 18.77
C PRO A 364 4.62 -17.43 20.23
N THR A 365 5.84 -17.67 20.72
CA THR A 365 6.31 -17.30 22.07
C THR A 365 7.69 -16.66 21.97
N ALA A 366 8.02 -15.77 22.90
CA ALA A 366 9.35 -15.17 22.98
C ALA A 366 10.43 -16.27 23.06
N ASN A 367 11.46 -16.16 22.23
CA ASN A 367 12.55 -17.14 22.11
C ASN A 367 12.13 -18.55 21.73
N GLY A 368 10.86 -18.75 21.33
CA GLY A 368 10.32 -20.02 20.89
C GLY A 368 10.60 -20.34 19.42
N PRO A 369 10.10 -21.50 18.94
CA PRO A 369 10.20 -21.86 17.54
C PRO A 369 9.39 -20.88 16.66
N TRP A 370 9.70 -20.84 15.37
CA TRP A 370 8.98 -20.01 14.40
C TRP A 370 7.60 -20.59 14.06
N GLY A 371 6.60 -19.73 14.02
CA GLY A 371 5.24 -20.09 13.59
C GLY A 371 5.13 -20.41 12.10
N SER A 372 3.92 -20.62 11.63
CA SER A 372 3.64 -20.79 10.20
C SER A 372 3.97 -19.53 9.42
N ILE A 373 4.40 -19.69 8.16
CA ILE A 373 4.59 -18.55 7.27
C ILE A 373 3.24 -17.93 6.95
N SER A 374 3.16 -16.61 7.03
CA SER A 374 1.98 -15.83 6.67
C SER A 374 2.29 -15.00 5.43
N ALA A 375 1.39 -15.04 4.45
CA ALA A 375 1.38 -14.01 3.44
C ALA A 375 0.97 -12.70 4.12
N ILE A 376 1.86 -11.72 4.15
CA ILE A 376 1.56 -10.36 4.61
C ILE A 376 1.10 -9.56 3.38
N THR A 377 0.13 -10.14 2.67
CA THR A 377 -0.29 -9.73 1.35
C THR A 377 -0.77 -8.29 1.34
N VAL A 378 -0.19 -7.49 0.48
CA VAL A 378 -0.70 -6.17 0.14
C VAL A 378 -1.56 -6.33 -1.11
N HIS A 379 -2.85 -6.62 -0.95
CA HIS A 379 -3.80 -6.73 -2.08
C HIS A 379 -3.96 -5.42 -2.86
N LYS A 380 -3.17 -4.40 -2.58
CA LYS A 380 -3.37 -3.01 -2.99
C LYS A 380 -2.31 -2.48 -3.95
N GLY A 381 -1.22 -3.20 -4.11
CA GLY A 381 -0.08 -2.85 -4.96
C GLY A 381 1.03 -3.89 -4.86
N TRP A 382 2.00 -3.82 -5.75
CA TRP A 382 3.19 -4.65 -5.65
C TRP A 382 4.26 -3.91 -4.87
N MET A 383 4.78 -4.52 -3.81
CA MET A 383 5.88 -3.96 -3.04
C MET A 383 7.20 -4.29 -3.73
N VAL A 384 8.00 -3.27 -4.01
CA VAL A 384 9.29 -3.41 -4.69
C VAL A 384 10.48 -3.10 -3.79
N SER A 385 10.25 -2.44 -2.65
CA SER A 385 11.30 -2.16 -1.66
C SER A 385 11.56 -3.34 -0.73
N ASP A 386 12.67 -3.29 -0.03
CA ASP A 386 12.84 -4.07 1.21
C ASP A 386 11.89 -3.51 2.29
N PRO A 387 11.29 -4.35 3.13
CA PRO A 387 10.44 -3.89 4.22
C PRO A 387 11.29 -3.25 5.33
N VAL A 388 10.83 -2.12 5.86
CA VAL A 388 11.44 -1.51 7.05
C VAL A 388 10.52 -1.70 8.25
N VAL A 389 11.04 -2.30 9.31
CA VAL A 389 10.31 -2.53 10.58
C VAL A 389 10.96 -1.71 11.67
N VAL A 390 10.17 -0.91 12.36
CA VAL A 390 10.62 -0.06 13.47
C VAL A 390 9.65 -0.16 14.64
N ALA A 391 10.17 -0.03 15.86
CA ALA A 391 9.34 -0.05 17.05
C ALA A 391 8.86 1.36 17.43
N GLU A 392 7.56 1.50 17.69
CA GLU A 392 6.95 2.68 18.29
C GLU A 392 7.39 2.85 19.77
N PRO A 393 7.19 4.02 20.38
CA PRO A 393 7.41 4.20 21.83
C PRO A 393 6.61 3.21 22.68
N SER A 394 5.42 2.82 22.22
CA SER A 394 4.57 1.78 22.81
C SER A 394 5.17 0.37 22.73
N LYS A 395 6.26 0.19 21.98
CA LYS A 395 6.84 -1.08 21.52
C LYS A 395 5.94 -1.86 20.53
N ALA A 396 4.89 -1.23 19.99
CA ALA A 396 4.22 -1.77 18.81
C ALA A 396 5.15 -1.67 17.60
N LEU A 397 5.09 -2.65 16.70
CA LEU A 397 5.87 -2.63 15.48
C LEU A 397 5.12 -1.87 14.38
N ALA A 398 5.79 -0.91 13.75
CA ALA A 398 5.37 -0.25 12.53
C ALA A 398 6.19 -0.77 11.34
N MET A 399 5.54 -0.97 10.22
CA MET A 399 6.14 -1.47 8.99
C MET A 399 5.90 -0.45 7.87
N PHE A 400 6.96 -0.20 7.10
CA PHE A 400 6.94 0.71 5.96
C PHE A 400 7.42 -0.01 4.70
N ALA A 401 6.88 0.40 3.55
CA ALA A 401 7.20 -0.15 2.25
C ALA A 401 6.98 0.86 1.12
N VAL A 402 7.68 0.69 0.00
CA VAL A 402 7.43 1.45 -1.23
C VAL A 402 6.91 0.49 -2.29
N ASP A 403 5.83 0.89 -2.95
CA ASP A 403 5.23 0.12 -4.03
C ASP A 403 5.85 0.42 -5.41
N ALA A 404 5.43 -0.34 -6.42
CA ALA A 404 5.90 -0.20 -7.81
C ALA A 404 5.58 1.16 -8.45
N ASN A 405 4.65 1.93 -7.87
CA ASN A 405 4.31 3.27 -8.32
C ASN A 405 5.07 4.37 -7.57
N GLY A 406 5.97 4.00 -6.66
CA GLY A 406 6.72 4.94 -5.84
C GLY A 406 5.89 5.60 -4.73
N ALA A 407 4.83 4.96 -4.26
CA ALA A 407 4.06 5.38 -3.11
C ALA A 407 4.57 4.70 -1.83
N LEU A 408 4.61 5.45 -0.72
CA LEU A 408 4.96 4.94 0.59
C LEU A 408 3.73 4.35 1.27
N TRP A 409 3.88 3.15 1.79
CA TRP A 409 2.85 2.38 2.50
C TRP A 409 3.25 2.13 3.94
N HIS A 410 2.25 2.02 4.80
CA HIS A 410 2.41 1.78 6.24
C HIS A 410 1.36 0.81 6.76
N ARG A 411 1.77 0.03 7.76
CA ARG A 411 0.90 -0.70 8.69
C ARG A 411 1.56 -0.77 10.06
N SER A 412 0.78 -0.96 11.11
CA SER A 412 1.30 -1.16 12.48
C SER A 412 0.53 -2.25 13.21
N GLN A 413 1.10 -2.75 14.29
CA GLN A 413 0.34 -3.55 15.25
C GLN A 413 -0.84 -2.73 15.78
N ALA A 414 -2.00 -3.39 15.93
CA ALA A 414 -3.18 -2.75 16.49
C ALA A 414 -2.96 -2.34 17.95
N THR A 415 -2.29 -3.19 18.71
CA THR A 415 -1.75 -2.90 20.04
C THR A 415 -0.42 -3.64 20.24
N PRO A 416 0.47 -3.20 21.15
CA PRO A 416 1.77 -3.86 21.40
C PRO A 416 1.68 -5.32 21.81
N ALA A 417 0.56 -5.74 22.38
CA ALA A 417 0.35 -7.09 22.93
C ALA A 417 -0.32 -8.07 21.94
N THR A 418 -0.87 -7.59 20.81
CA THR A 418 -1.61 -8.44 19.87
C THR A 418 -0.75 -8.92 18.70
N SER A 419 -1.18 -10.04 18.08
CA SER A 419 -0.62 -10.51 16.82
C SER A 419 -1.17 -9.76 15.62
N ASP A 420 -2.22 -8.96 15.82
CA ASP A 420 -2.96 -8.32 14.76
C ASP A 420 -2.28 -7.04 14.29
N TYR A 421 -2.24 -6.89 13.00
CA TYR A 421 -1.77 -5.69 12.33
C TYR A 421 -2.93 -4.98 11.63
N THR A 422 -2.89 -3.66 11.61
CA THR A 422 -3.77 -2.88 10.74
C THR A 422 -3.58 -3.29 9.28
N ALA A 423 -4.56 -3.02 8.44
CA ALA A 423 -4.37 -3.21 7.01
C ALA A 423 -3.26 -2.28 6.48
N TRP A 424 -2.52 -2.72 5.45
CA TRP A 424 -1.62 -1.84 4.71
C TRP A 424 -2.41 -0.68 4.10
N ARG A 425 -1.89 0.52 4.19
CA ARG A 425 -2.47 1.72 3.56
C ARG A 425 -1.38 2.60 2.98
N PRO A 426 -1.60 3.23 1.83
CA PRO A 426 -0.70 4.25 1.34
C PRO A 426 -0.78 5.46 2.27
N ILE A 427 0.36 6.02 2.62
CA ILE A 427 0.47 7.24 3.43
C ILE A 427 1.04 8.40 2.62
N SER A 428 1.52 8.14 1.39
CA SER A 428 1.83 9.17 0.40
C SER A 428 1.08 8.87 -0.90
N GLY A 429 0.87 9.91 -1.73
CA GLY A 429 0.56 9.70 -3.15
C GLY A 429 1.77 9.19 -3.93
N ASN A 430 1.63 9.05 -5.26
CA ASN A 430 2.75 8.77 -6.17
C ASN A 430 3.71 9.97 -6.20
N VAL A 431 4.76 9.90 -5.39
CA VAL A 431 5.80 10.93 -5.30
C VAL A 431 7.11 10.51 -5.97
N GLY A 432 7.08 9.40 -6.69
CA GLY A 432 8.22 8.87 -7.44
C GLY A 432 9.35 8.36 -6.54
N LEU A 433 9.04 7.73 -5.40
CA LEU A 433 10.06 7.13 -4.55
C LEU A 433 10.68 5.91 -5.25
N SER A 434 11.99 5.75 -5.08
CA SER A 434 12.68 4.50 -5.40
C SER A 434 12.54 3.50 -4.25
N PRO A 435 12.89 2.22 -4.45
CA PRO A 435 12.89 1.22 -3.37
C PRO A 435 13.86 1.53 -2.21
N ASP A 436 14.75 2.51 -2.40
CA ASP A 436 15.82 2.86 -1.46
C ASP A 436 15.34 3.88 -0.43
N PHE A 437 14.95 3.42 0.73
CA PHE A 437 14.52 4.29 1.82
C PHE A 437 14.92 3.72 3.18
N THR A 438 14.94 4.58 4.17
CA THR A 438 15.11 4.22 5.58
C THR A 438 14.07 4.94 6.43
N VAL A 439 13.82 4.42 7.61
CA VAL A 439 12.93 5.03 8.60
C VAL A 439 13.67 5.06 9.93
N VAL A 440 13.69 6.21 10.55
CA VAL A 440 14.27 6.41 11.88
C VAL A 440 13.21 6.92 12.84
N ARG A 441 13.26 6.42 14.06
CA ARG A 441 12.38 6.92 15.12
C ARG A 441 12.91 8.27 15.60
N ASN A 442 12.03 9.26 15.68
CA ASN A 442 12.31 10.60 16.18
C ASN A 442 11.26 10.96 17.26
N GLY A 443 11.61 10.77 18.51
CA GLY A 443 10.67 10.89 19.62
C GLY A 443 9.49 9.93 19.50
N THR A 444 8.29 10.46 19.32
CA THR A 444 7.05 9.70 19.10
C THR A 444 6.69 9.55 17.62
N ALA A 445 7.43 10.19 16.72
CA ALA A 445 7.24 10.16 15.28
C ALA A 445 8.30 9.28 14.59
N PHE A 446 8.14 9.11 13.27
CA PHE A 446 9.10 8.48 12.40
C PHE A 446 9.47 9.41 11.26
N ASP A 447 10.76 9.63 11.05
CA ASP A 447 11.25 10.30 9.86
C ASP A 447 11.56 9.26 8.79
N VAL A 448 10.92 9.42 7.65
CA VAL A 448 11.17 8.61 6.45
C VAL A 448 12.13 9.38 5.57
N VAL A 449 13.25 8.77 5.24
CA VAL A 449 14.25 9.33 4.33
C VAL A 449 14.32 8.42 3.11
N ALA A 450 13.94 8.93 1.96
CA ALA A 450 13.80 8.13 0.75
C ALA A 450 14.51 8.78 -0.45
N ARG A 451 15.15 7.96 -1.27
CA ARG A 451 15.61 8.39 -2.58
C ARG A 451 14.43 8.39 -3.55
N ALA A 452 14.34 9.42 -4.37
CA ALA A 452 13.37 9.46 -5.46
C ALA A 452 14.02 8.96 -6.77
N THR A 453 13.20 8.66 -7.76
CA THR A 453 13.63 8.16 -9.07
C THR A 453 14.45 9.17 -9.87
N ASP A 454 14.34 10.47 -9.54
CA ASP A 454 15.16 11.56 -10.08
C ASP A 454 16.54 11.70 -9.41
N GLY A 455 16.86 10.81 -8.45
CA GLY A 455 18.11 10.84 -7.69
C GLY A 455 18.15 11.86 -6.55
N SER A 456 17.06 12.57 -6.28
CA SER A 456 16.93 13.41 -5.07
C SER A 456 16.67 12.55 -3.84
N VAL A 457 17.10 13.02 -2.68
CA VAL A 457 16.74 12.48 -1.37
C VAL A 457 15.73 13.40 -0.73
N LYS A 458 14.63 12.82 -0.28
CA LYS A 458 13.52 13.51 0.35
C LYS A 458 13.27 12.95 1.74
N THR A 459 12.73 13.77 2.63
CA THR A 459 12.27 13.34 3.96
C THR A 459 10.87 13.83 4.24
N ALA A 460 10.13 13.04 5.01
CA ALA A 460 8.83 13.40 5.56
C ALA A 460 8.65 12.73 6.92
N THR A 461 7.93 13.39 7.82
CA THR A 461 7.67 12.88 9.17
C THR A 461 6.29 12.23 9.23
N PHE A 462 6.25 10.98 9.66
CA PHE A 462 5.01 10.23 9.91
C PHE A 462 4.69 10.27 11.40
N SER A 463 3.54 10.83 11.74
CA SER A 463 3.07 10.95 13.12
C SER A 463 1.55 10.84 13.18
N SER A 464 1.04 10.17 14.20
CA SER A 464 -0.43 10.04 14.44
C SER A 464 -1.22 9.59 13.20
N GLY A 465 -0.62 8.71 12.39
CA GLY A 465 -1.26 8.14 11.19
C GLY A 465 -1.21 9.03 9.95
N SER A 466 -0.54 10.17 10.00
CA SER A 466 -0.43 11.12 8.88
C SER A 466 1.04 11.37 8.52
N LEU A 467 1.31 11.59 7.24
CA LEU A 467 2.62 11.95 6.72
C LEU A 467 2.64 13.46 6.43
N SER A 468 3.71 14.14 6.86
CA SER A 468 3.93 15.55 6.52
C SER A 468 4.21 15.73 5.02
N ALA A 469 4.26 16.99 4.56
CA ALA A 469 4.79 17.29 3.24
C ALA A 469 6.25 16.83 3.10
N TRP A 470 6.62 16.35 1.91
CA TRP A 470 7.99 15.96 1.59
C TRP A 470 8.90 17.19 1.48
N ARG A 471 10.07 17.11 2.09
CA ARG A 471 11.14 18.13 2.02
C ARG A 471 12.34 17.53 1.30
N THR A 472 12.99 18.29 0.45
CA THR A 472 14.21 17.86 -0.23
C THR A 472 15.42 18.02 0.69
N VAL A 473 16.21 16.94 0.84
CA VAL A 473 17.48 16.94 1.57
C VAL A 473 18.62 17.30 0.63
N GLY A 474 18.64 16.74 -0.57
CA GLY A 474 19.67 16.98 -1.59
C GLY A 474 19.46 16.08 -2.80
N SER A 475 20.40 16.08 -3.73
CA SER A 475 20.35 15.28 -4.97
C SER A 475 21.72 14.68 -5.31
N GLY A 476 21.79 13.92 -6.42
CA GLY A 476 23.04 13.32 -6.88
C GLY A 476 23.49 12.10 -6.06
N THR A 477 22.53 11.25 -5.66
CA THR A 477 22.75 10.04 -4.84
C THR A 477 22.35 8.78 -5.59
N THR A 478 22.92 7.63 -5.22
CA THR A 478 22.74 6.37 -5.94
C THR A 478 22.17 5.22 -5.12
N GLU A 479 22.32 5.26 -3.79
CA GLU A 479 22.03 4.13 -2.91
C GLU A 479 21.01 4.52 -1.84
N ARG A 480 20.59 3.53 -1.02
CA ARG A 480 19.75 3.77 0.14
C ARG A 480 20.43 4.75 1.10
N PRO A 481 19.77 5.84 1.50
CA PRO A 481 20.29 6.76 2.51
C PRO A 481 20.28 6.08 3.89
N ALA A 482 21.24 6.44 4.74
CA ALA A 482 21.18 6.21 6.17
C ALA A 482 20.80 7.50 6.89
N ALA A 483 20.22 7.39 8.07
CA ALA A 483 19.84 8.56 8.86
C ALA A 483 19.87 8.28 10.37
N VAL A 484 20.04 9.33 11.16
CA VAL A 484 19.87 9.31 12.62
C VAL A 484 19.05 10.53 13.04
N ALA A 485 18.24 10.38 14.07
CA ALA A 485 17.53 11.48 14.72
C ALA A 485 18.27 11.86 16.00
N HIS A 486 18.68 13.11 16.12
CA HIS A 486 19.33 13.65 17.31
C HIS A 486 18.33 13.84 18.45
N VAL A 487 18.83 13.97 19.69
CA VAL A 487 18.00 14.17 20.89
C VAL A 487 17.11 15.43 20.80
N ASN A 488 17.57 16.45 20.08
CA ASN A 488 16.81 17.69 19.84
C ASN A 488 15.77 17.58 18.71
N GLY A 489 15.66 16.41 18.09
CA GLY A 489 14.73 16.16 17.00
C GLY A 489 15.27 16.44 15.59
N ASP A 490 16.45 17.05 15.47
CA ASP A 490 17.07 17.26 14.16
C ASP A 490 17.44 15.94 13.49
N LEU A 491 17.16 15.82 12.19
CA LEU A 491 17.55 14.70 11.38
C LEU A 491 18.93 14.92 10.77
N GLN A 492 19.80 13.90 10.80
CA GLN A 492 21.04 13.90 10.03
C GLN A 492 21.05 12.73 9.07
N VAL A 493 21.30 13.02 7.78
CA VAL A 493 21.21 12.08 6.66
C VAL A 493 22.61 11.84 6.09
N PHE A 494 22.89 10.59 5.75
CA PHE A 494 24.15 10.12 5.17
C PHE A 494 23.84 9.40 3.85
N VAL A 495 24.61 9.72 2.83
CA VAL A 495 24.42 9.21 1.48
C VAL A 495 25.74 8.80 0.85
N ARG A 496 25.63 7.95 -0.18
CA ARG A 496 26.67 7.81 -1.18
C ARG A 496 26.31 8.69 -2.37
N THR A 497 27.19 9.60 -2.71
CA THR A 497 27.03 10.48 -3.87
C THR A 497 27.31 9.74 -5.18
N THR A 498 26.96 10.31 -6.31
CA THR A 498 27.29 9.77 -7.65
C THR A 498 28.79 9.67 -7.91
N SER A 499 29.63 10.46 -7.21
CA SER A 499 31.09 10.34 -7.25
C SER A 499 31.65 9.21 -6.38
N GLY A 500 30.81 8.54 -5.58
CA GLY A 500 31.21 7.49 -4.65
C GLY A 500 31.62 8.00 -3.26
N ALA A 501 31.63 9.30 -3.01
CA ALA A 501 31.94 9.84 -1.69
C ALA A 501 30.80 9.58 -0.70
N ILE A 502 31.13 9.32 0.56
CA ILE A 502 30.16 9.37 1.65
C ILE A 502 30.05 10.83 2.10
N ALA A 503 28.79 11.31 2.17
CA ALA A 503 28.51 12.69 2.51
C ALA A 503 27.30 12.79 3.43
N THR A 504 27.15 13.93 4.09
CA THR A 504 26.10 14.16 5.10
C THR A 504 25.42 15.50 4.91
N GLN A 505 24.19 15.59 5.38
CA GLN A 505 23.52 16.84 5.70
C GLN A 505 22.80 16.70 7.02
N ARG A 506 22.88 17.73 7.84
CA ARG A 506 22.12 17.85 9.08
C ARG A 506 21.03 18.89 8.94
N GLU A 507 19.88 18.58 9.45
CA GLU A 507 18.76 19.50 9.56
C GLU A 507 19.11 20.65 10.51
N SER A 508 18.74 21.86 10.15
CA SER A 508 18.85 23.05 10.98
C SER A 508 17.62 23.92 10.76
N ASN A 509 16.95 24.33 11.83
CA ASN A 509 15.74 25.12 11.76
C ASN A 509 14.68 24.50 10.82
N ASN A 510 14.49 23.19 10.90
CA ASN A 510 13.55 22.43 10.10
C ASN A 510 13.80 22.50 8.56
N ALA A 511 15.04 22.72 8.15
CA ALA A 511 15.46 22.81 6.75
C ALA A 511 16.83 22.15 6.51
N PHE A 512 17.09 21.81 5.24
CA PHE A 512 18.37 21.29 4.76
C PHE A 512 18.99 22.29 3.78
N SER A 513 20.32 22.39 3.78
CA SER A 513 21.08 23.28 2.87
C SER A 513 21.02 22.81 1.41
N GLN A 514 20.66 21.54 1.18
CA GLN A 514 20.66 20.83 -0.09
C GLN A 514 22.07 20.65 -0.70
N VAL A 515 23.12 20.93 0.06
CA VAL A 515 24.52 20.75 -0.32
C VAL A 515 25.14 19.66 0.54
N TRP A 516 25.61 18.59 -0.08
CA TRP A 516 26.24 17.48 0.62
C TRP A 516 27.63 17.84 1.11
N GLU A 517 27.89 17.63 2.39
CA GLU A 517 29.21 17.79 3.01
C GLU A 517 29.93 16.44 3.00
N PRO A 518 31.06 16.29 2.30
CA PRO A 518 31.80 15.04 2.23
C PRO A 518 32.41 14.69 3.58
N ILE A 519 32.43 13.39 3.92
CA ILE A 519 33.05 12.84 5.12
C ILE A 519 34.36 12.15 4.74
N GLY A 520 35.46 12.84 4.95
CA GLY A 520 36.80 12.33 4.59
C GLY A 520 36.96 12.05 3.10
N SER A 521 37.85 11.11 2.75
CA SER A 521 38.23 10.83 1.35
C SER A 521 37.87 9.42 0.88
N LEU A 522 37.02 8.67 1.63
CA LEU A 522 36.63 7.32 1.24
C LEU A 522 35.81 7.33 -0.04
N THR A 523 36.22 6.54 -1.02
CA THR A 523 35.40 6.16 -2.16
C THR A 523 34.69 4.85 -1.83
N ALA A 524 33.37 4.91 -1.66
CA ALA A 524 32.55 3.81 -1.20
C ALA A 524 31.75 3.15 -2.34
N VAL A 525 31.33 1.91 -2.10
CA VAL A 525 30.35 1.15 -2.89
C VAL A 525 29.22 0.68 -1.98
N GLY A 526 27.98 0.83 -2.46
CA GLY A 526 26.78 0.49 -1.68
C GLY A 526 26.38 1.56 -0.65
N SER A 527 25.42 1.22 0.17
CA SER A 527 24.81 2.12 1.14
C SER A 527 25.68 2.29 2.39
N PRO A 528 25.77 3.50 2.98
CA PRO A 528 26.37 3.67 4.30
C PRO A 528 25.45 3.12 5.39
N ALA A 529 26.03 2.81 6.56
CA ALA A 529 25.30 2.54 7.80
C ALA A 529 25.67 3.60 8.83
N ALA A 530 24.68 4.04 9.63
CA ALA A 530 24.83 5.05 10.66
C ALA A 530 24.19 4.59 11.96
N VAL A 531 24.78 4.93 13.08
CA VAL A 531 24.19 4.71 14.41
C VAL A 531 24.54 5.88 15.33
N LEU A 532 23.52 6.36 16.06
CA LEU A 532 23.70 7.40 17.10
C LEU A 532 23.88 6.71 18.45
N ARG A 533 25.03 6.90 19.09
CA ARG A 533 25.28 6.43 20.46
C ARG A 533 24.46 7.21 21.49
N THR A 534 24.29 6.64 22.65
CA THR A 534 23.69 7.34 23.80
C THR A 534 24.48 8.56 24.25
N SER A 535 25.78 8.61 23.92
CA SER A 535 26.66 9.78 24.15
C SER A 535 26.39 10.95 23.19
N GLY A 536 25.53 10.77 22.18
CA GLY A 536 25.29 11.77 21.14
C GLY A 536 26.30 11.76 19.99
N LEU A 537 27.28 10.84 19.99
CA LEU A 537 28.23 10.65 18.88
C LEU A 537 27.62 9.74 17.81
N ILE A 538 27.95 9.99 16.56
CA ILE A 538 27.55 9.16 15.43
C ILE A 538 28.73 8.31 14.99
N ASP A 539 28.49 7.02 14.82
CA ASP A 539 29.39 6.10 14.14
C ASP A 539 28.85 5.79 12.76
N LEU A 540 29.76 5.69 11.80
CA LEU A 540 29.47 5.33 10.42
C LEU A 540 30.29 4.13 9.98
N ALA A 541 29.71 3.33 9.08
CA ALA A 541 30.41 2.31 8.34
C ALA A 541 30.03 2.38 6.85
N ALA A 542 30.98 2.14 5.97
CA ALA A 542 30.76 2.06 4.53
C ALA A 542 31.75 1.07 3.90
N ARG A 543 31.30 0.34 2.88
CA ARG A 543 32.18 -0.54 2.10
C ARG A 543 32.97 0.29 1.10
N GLY A 544 34.29 0.19 1.13
CA GLY A 544 35.19 0.83 0.18
C GLY A 544 35.26 0.09 -1.17
N THR A 545 35.92 0.70 -2.15
CA THR A 545 36.22 0.07 -3.45
C THR A 545 37.21 -1.10 -3.35
N ASP A 546 37.88 -1.24 -2.19
CA ASP A 546 38.70 -2.38 -1.79
C ASP A 546 37.89 -3.55 -1.22
N ASN A 547 36.57 -3.46 -1.24
CA ASN A 547 35.62 -4.39 -0.62
C ASN A 547 35.75 -4.54 0.90
N LEU A 548 36.54 -3.71 1.58
CA LEU A 548 36.61 -3.72 3.05
C LEU A 548 35.62 -2.73 3.66
N VAL A 549 35.15 -3.02 4.87
CA VAL A 549 34.30 -2.10 5.62
C VAL A 549 35.14 -1.12 6.39
N HIS A 550 35.05 0.14 6.00
CA HIS A 550 35.68 1.26 6.67
C HIS A 550 34.71 1.87 7.69
N GLN A 551 35.23 2.34 8.81
CA GLN A 551 34.47 2.96 9.88
C GLN A 551 35.06 4.31 10.27
N THR A 552 34.20 5.23 10.69
CA THR A 552 34.56 6.51 11.27
C THR A 552 33.55 6.88 12.36
N SER A 553 33.98 7.72 13.31
CA SER A 553 33.15 8.22 14.40
C SER A 553 33.28 9.74 14.48
N GLN A 554 32.22 10.40 14.94
CA GLN A 554 32.33 11.83 15.28
C GLN A 554 33.34 12.04 16.42
N VAL A 555 34.12 13.11 16.33
CA VAL A 555 35.11 13.49 17.35
C VAL A 555 34.48 14.20 18.55
N ALA A 556 33.32 14.81 18.36
CA ALA A 556 32.46 15.41 19.38
C ALA A 556 31.01 15.45 18.88
N PRO A 557 29.99 15.51 19.75
CA PRO A 557 28.61 15.71 19.34
C PRO A 557 28.47 16.93 18.43
N ALA A 558 27.82 16.75 17.26
CA ALA A 558 27.71 17.75 16.19
C ALA A 558 29.05 18.20 15.58
N GLY A 559 30.16 17.55 15.91
CA GLY A 559 31.50 17.82 15.32
C GLY A 559 31.73 17.05 14.01
N GLY A 560 32.93 17.24 13.45
CA GLY A 560 33.39 16.50 12.28
C GLY A 560 33.65 15.02 12.59
N PHE A 561 33.94 14.25 11.55
CA PHE A 561 34.28 12.83 11.65
C PHE A 561 35.79 12.63 11.63
N ALA A 562 36.24 11.60 12.34
CA ALA A 562 37.63 11.15 12.27
C ALA A 562 37.96 10.55 10.88
N GLU A 563 39.20 10.20 10.65
CA GLU A 563 39.58 9.48 9.43
C GLU A 563 38.93 8.10 9.35
N TRP A 564 38.58 7.68 8.13
CA TRP A 564 38.09 6.34 7.85
C TRP A 564 39.18 5.29 8.11
N ARG A 565 38.82 4.21 8.81
CA ARG A 565 39.74 3.13 9.13
C ARG A 565 39.05 1.77 8.96
N VAL A 566 39.80 0.82 8.42
CA VAL A 566 39.43 -0.60 8.47
C VAL A 566 39.69 -1.13 9.86
N ARG A 567 38.65 -1.53 10.56
CA ARG A 567 38.76 -2.08 11.93
C ARG A 567 38.83 -3.62 11.92
N TYR A 568 38.31 -4.23 10.88
CA TYR A 568 38.31 -5.67 10.69
C TYR A 568 38.45 -5.99 9.19
N ALA A 569 39.61 -6.54 8.80
CA ALA A 569 40.00 -6.70 7.41
C ALA A 569 39.47 -8.02 6.82
N VAL A 570 38.13 -8.12 6.74
CA VAL A 570 37.43 -9.18 6.03
C VAL A 570 36.56 -8.57 4.95
N GLU A 571 36.70 -9.08 3.72
CA GLU A 571 35.94 -8.59 2.56
C GLU A 571 34.42 -8.67 2.79
N ALA A 572 33.74 -7.69 2.27
CA ALA A 572 32.28 -7.58 2.29
C ALA A 572 31.70 -7.78 0.88
N THR A 573 30.68 -8.59 0.73
CA THR A 573 29.83 -8.65 -0.46
C THR A 573 28.64 -7.70 -0.33
N THR A 574 28.20 -7.41 0.90
CA THR A 574 27.05 -6.55 1.17
C THR A 574 27.48 -5.19 1.71
N SER A 575 26.58 -4.22 1.63
CA SER A 575 26.70 -3.00 2.44
C SER A 575 26.65 -3.36 3.93
N PRO A 576 27.34 -2.61 4.81
CA PRO A 576 27.21 -2.79 6.25
C PRO A 576 25.83 -2.36 6.73
N THR A 577 25.38 -2.97 7.83
CA THR A 577 24.25 -2.52 8.62
C THR A 577 24.66 -2.25 10.06
N SER A 578 23.84 -1.52 10.81
CA SER A 578 24.15 -1.11 12.19
C SER A 578 23.02 -1.48 13.14
N LEU A 579 23.38 -1.72 14.39
CA LEU A 579 22.45 -1.86 15.51
C LEU A 579 23.07 -1.20 16.74
N LEU A 580 22.27 -0.42 17.47
CA LEU A 580 22.59 0.03 18.82
C LEU A 580 22.07 -1.00 19.81
N LEU A 581 22.96 -1.63 20.56
CA LEU A 581 22.59 -2.59 21.59
C LEU A 581 21.96 -1.90 22.81
N ALA A 582 21.22 -2.64 23.61
CA ALA A 582 20.58 -2.12 24.82
C ALA A 582 21.57 -1.54 25.85
N ASN A 583 22.83 -1.98 25.83
CA ASN A 583 23.91 -1.43 26.66
C ASN A 583 24.53 -0.13 26.10
N GLY A 584 24.00 0.38 24.96
CA GLY A 584 24.50 1.59 24.30
C GLY A 584 25.71 1.38 23.38
N SER A 585 26.19 0.15 23.20
CA SER A 585 27.30 -0.16 22.29
C SER A 585 26.79 -0.33 20.87
N PRO A 586 27.40 0.30 19.86
CA PRO A 586 27.07 0.08 18.46
C PRO A 586 27.72 -1.20 17.94
N ILE A 587 27.03 -1.89 17.03
CA ILE A 587 27.62 -2.92 16.20
C ILE A 587 27.42 -2.60 14.73
N PHE A 588 28.39 -3.00 13.90
CA PHE A 588 28.28 -3.02 12.44
C PHE A 588 28.44 -4.47 11.95
N THR A 589 27.61 -4.87 11.00
CA THR A 589 27.63 -6.23 10.49
C THR A 589 27.47 -6.24 8.96
N TRP A 590 28.09 -7.22 8.30
CA TRP A 590 28.00 -7.46 6.86
C TRP A 590 28.16 -8.94 6.54
N ARG A 591 27.96 -9.29 5.29
CA ARG A 591 28.22 -10.66 4.80
C ARG A 591 29.49 -10.69 3.97
N ALA A 592 30.30 -11.71 4.19
CA ALA A 592 31.50 -11.98 3.44
C ALA A 592 31.24 -12.83 2.18
N PRO A 593 32.20 -12.99 1.25
CA PRO A 593 32.04 -13.79 0.04
C PRO A 593 31.66 -15.26 0.29
N ASP A 594 32.08 -15.85 1.41
CA ASP A 594 31.74 -17.21 1.83
C ASP A 594 30.34 -17.30 2.50
N GLY A 595 29.59 -16.20 2.53
CA GLY A 595 28.26 -16.11 3.16
C GLY A 595 28.31 -15.95 4.68
N SER A 596 29.48 -15.94 5.31
CA SER A 596 29.62 -15.74 6.76
C SER A 596 29.20 -14.35 7.19
N ILE A 597 28.71 -14.25 8.43
CA ILE A 597 28.32 -12.97 9.04
C ILE A 597 29.55 -12.41 9.78
N GLN A 598 29.91 -11.21 9.40
CA GLN A 598 30.98 -10.43 10.04
C GLN A 598 30.37 -9.42 10.98
N THR A 599 30.92 -9.26 12.18
CA THR A 599 30.45 -8.27 13.17
C THR A 599 31.64 -7.56 13.78
N VAL A 600 31.54 -6.23 13.82
CA VAL A 600 32.50 -5.37 14.54
C VAL A 600 31.76 -4.67 15.66
N PHE A 601 32.32 -4.71 16.86
CA PHE A 601 31.74 -4.15 18.07
C PHE A 601 32.85 -3.64 18.99
N ASP A 602 32.47 -2.85 19.98
CA ASP A 602 33.39 -2.26 20.97
C ASP A 602 32.97 -2.69 22.38
N PRO A 603 33.50 -3.83 22.87
CA PRO A 603 33.06 -4.38 24.15
C PRO A 603 33.55 -3.61 25.40
N ASN A 604 34.71 -2.95 25.29
CA ASN A 604 35.34 -2.24 26.45
C ASN A 604 36.25 -1.09 26.00
N GLY A 605 35.86 -0.33 24.96
CA GLY A 605 36.68 0.76 24.41
C GLY A 605 37.75 0.28 23.38
N GLY A 606 37.80 -1.03 23.08
CA GLY A 606 38.64 -1.62 22.07
C GLY A 606 37.80 -2.33 21.01
N VAL A 607 37.89 -1.91 19.75
CA VAL A 607 37.10 -2.49 18.65
C VAL A 607 37.57 -3.92 18.36
N THR A 608 36.62 -4.85 18.36
CA THR A 608 36.83 -6.29 18.08
C THR A 608 35.99 -6.71 16.89
N GLY A 609 36.57 -7.48 15.97
CA GLY A 609 35.87 -8.10 14.84
C GLY A 609 35.73 -9.60 15.05
N GLN A 610 34.56 -10.16 14.73
CA GLN A 610 34.27 -11.60 14.81
C GLN A 610 33.57 -12.09 13.54
N THR A 611 33.87 -13.35 13.17
CA THR A 611 33.28 -14.05 12.03
C THR A 611 32.44 -15.23 12.49
N ALA A 612 31.16 -15.25 12.13
CA ALA A 612 30.33 -16.42 12.30
C ALA A 612 30.19 -17.18 10.97
N ARG A 613 30.66 -18.42 10.94
CA ARG A 613 30.54 -19.31 9.78
C ARG A 613 29.38 -20.29 10.00
N GLN A 614 28.54 -20.43 8.98
CA GLN A 614 27.54 -21.49 9.00
C GLN A 614 28.28 -22.85 8.98
N GLN A 615 28.12 -23.63 10.03
CA GLN A 615 28.62 -25.00 10.02
C GLN A 615 27.81 -25.77 8.98
N THR A 616 28.45 -26.25 7.94
CA THR A 616 27.88 -27.22 7.01
C THR A 616 27.81 -28.56 7.76
N GLY A 617 26.60 -28.91 8.25
CA GLY A 617 26.31 -30.23 8.79
C GLY A 617 26.09 -31.22 7.68
#